data_fa36fefdc9aa6c9c1acd77d62d80d827
#
_entry.id   fa36fefdc9aa6c9c1acd77d62d80d827
#
_cell.length_a   1.000
_cell.length_b   1.000
_cell.length_c   1.000
_cell.angle_alpha   90.00
_cell.angle_beta   90.00
_cell.angle_gamma   90.00
#
_symmetry.space_group_name_H-M   'P 1'
#
loop_
_entity.id
_entity.type
_entity.pdbx_description
1 polymer ?
#
loop_
_entity_poly.entity_id
_entity_poly.type
_entity_poly.pdbx_seq_one_letter_code
_entity_poly.pdbx_strand_id
1 'polypeptide(L)'
;MKLITAIVRPEKLEAIREGLEAYGVQGLTVSAARGYGRQRGYTEVYRGAEYNVDLLPKIRVEVLATNEQADDILDVIIASSNTGRAGDGKVWTMDVSEAVRVRTGERGVAAI
;
A
#
# COMPACT_ATOMS: atom_id res chain seq x y z
N MET A 1 -3.74 16.41 7.40
CA MET A 1 -3.31 15.53 6.27
C MET A 1 -2.77 14.23 6.81
N LYS A 2 -2.95 13.17 6.05
CA LYS A 2 -2.48 11.83 6.39
C LYS A 2 -1.63 11.26 5.25
N LEU A 3 -0.59 10.53 5.61
CA LEU A 3 0.08 9.61 4.70
C LEU A 3 -0.49 8.22 4.95
N ILE A 4 -1.08 7.65 3.93
CA ILE A 4 -1.61 6.28 3.99
C ILE A 4 -0.58 5.38 3.31
N THR A 5 -0.10 4.39 4.05
CA THR A 5 0.89 3.44 3.55
C THR A 5 0.31 2.05 3.63
N ALA A 6 0.36 1.32 2.54
CA ALA A 6 -0.07 -0.08 2.47
C ALA A 6 1.08 -0.95 2.00
N ILE A 7 1.28 -2.08 2.68
CA ILE A 7 2.17 -3.15 2.21
C ILE A 7 1.27 -4.33 1.89
N VAL A 8 1.19 -4.69 0.63
CA VAL A 8 0.17 -5.63 0.12
C VAL A 8 0.77 -6.61 -0.89
N ARG A 9 -0.04 -7.58 -1.30
CA ARG A 9 0.36 -8.53 -2.34
C ARG A 9 0.55 -7.80 -3.68
N PRO A 10 1.61 -8.12 -4.44
CA PRO A 10 1.86 -7.46 -5.72
C PRO A 10 0.72 -7.60 -6.72
N GLU A 11 0.05 -8.74 -6.74
CA GLU A 11 -1.06 -9.00 -7.66
C GLU A 11 -2.32 -8.18 -7.39
N LYS A 12 -2.36 -7.47 -6.25
CA LYS A 12 -3.49 -6.60 -5.91
C LYS A 12 -3.29 -5.15 -6.36
N LEU A 13 -2.15 -4.80 -6.91
CA LEU A 13 -1.84 -3.42 -7.29
C LEU A 13 -2.89 -2.82 -8.23
N GLU A 14 -3.26 -3.54 -9.29
CA GLU A 14 -4.23 -3.00 -10.26
C GLU A 14 -5.60 -2.76 -9.63
N ALA A 15 -6.08 -3.69 -8.79
CA ALA A 15 -7.35 -3.52 -8.10
C ALA A 15 -7.32 -2.31 -7.15
N ILE A 16 -6.20 -2.11 -6.45
CA ILE A 16 -6.03 -0.97 -5.55
C ILE A 16 -6.01 0.33 -6.37
N ARG A 17 -5.23 0.37 -7.44
CA ARG A 17 -5.15 1.54 -8.31
C ARG A 17 -6.51 1.93 -8.86
N GLU A 18 -7.24 0.97 -9.41
CA GLU A 18 -8.57 1.20 -9.96
C GLU A 18 -9.54 1.70 -8.89
N GLY A 19 -9.52 1.10 -7.70
CA GLY A 19 -10.38 1.54 -6.60
C GLY A 19 -10.07 2.95 -6.12
N LEU A 20 -8.80 3.30 -6.01
CA LEU A 20 -8.38 4.64 -5.60
C LEU A 20 -8.71 5.69 -6.65
N GLU A 21 -8.51 5.39 -7.93
CA GLU A 21 -8.89 6.28 -9.02
C GLU A 21 -10.40 6.52 -9.05
N ALA A 22 -11.20 5.46 -8.88
CA ALA A 22 -12.65 5.57 -8.85
C ALA A 22 -13.15 6.42 -7.67
N TYR A 23 -12.45 6.38 -6.54
CA TYR A 23 -12.77 7.22 -5.39
C TYR A 23 -12.40 8.69 -5.61
N GLY A 24 -11.44 8.97 -6.48
CA GLY A 24 -11.01 10.33 -6.79
C GLY A 24 -9.58 10.65 -6.36
N VAL A 25 -8.80 9.66 -5.95
CA VAL A 25 -7.37 9.84 -5.66
C VAL A 25 -6.65 10.14 -6.98
N GLN A 26 -5.93 11.26 -7.01
CA GLN A 26 -5.27 11.73 -8.23
C GLN A 26 -3.81 11.34 -8.33
N GLY A 27 -3.23 10.87 -7.25
CA GLY A 27 -1.82 10.48 -7.24
C GLY A 27 -1.52 9.45 -6.18
N LEU A 28 -0.62 8.53 -6.50
CA LEU A 28 -0.10 7.56 -5.58
C LEU A 28 1.34 7.24 -5.94
N THR A 29 2.08 6.74 -4.97
CA THR A 29 3.46 6.29 -5.18
C THR A 29 3.52 4.80 -4.90
N VAL A 30 4.17 4.08 -5.80
CA VAL A 30 4.34 2.63 -5.67
C VAL A 30 5.81 2.30 -5.67
N SER A 31 6.21 1.43 -4.76
CA SER A 31 7.58 0.91 -4.72
C SER A 31 7.55 -0.57 -4.39
N ALA A 32 8.58 -1.28 -4.83
CA ALA A 32 8.76 -2.68 -4.47
C ALA A 32 9.23 -2.78 -3.03
N ALA A 33 8.78 -3.81 -2.33
CA ALA A 33 9.21 -4.13 -0.99
C ALA A 33 9.34 -5.65 -0.84
N ARG A 34 10.03 -6.08 0.18
CA ARG A 34 10.14 -7.50 0.52
C ARG A 34 9.95 -7.62 2.02
N GLY A 35 9.23 -8.63 2.44
CA GLY A 35 8.99 -8.80 3.85
C GLY A 35 8.36 -10.15 4.18
N TYR A 36 8.18 -10.36 5.46
CA TYR A 36 7.41 -11.49 5.96
C TYR A 36 6.47 -11.02 7.07
N GLY A 37 5.42 -11.77 7.26
CA GLY A 37 4.50 -11.56 8.36
C GLY A 37 4.11 -12.92 8.92
N ARG A 38 2.83 -13.11 9.24
CA ARG A 38 2.34 -14.42 9.72
C ARG A 38 2.56 -15.54 8.72
N GLN A 39 2.58 -15.20 7.45
CA GLN A 39 2.89 -16.09 6.34
C GLN A 39 4.34 -16.58 6.39
N ARG A 40 5.27 -15.78 6.89
CA ARG A 40 6.70 -16.05 7.14
C ARG A 40 7.49 -16.58 5.94
N GLY A 41 7.02 -16.36 4.73
CA GLY A 41 7.61 -17.00 3.60
C GLY A 41 7.07 -18.43 3.45
N TYR A 42 7.76 -19.23 2.71
CA TYR A 42 7.34 -20.61 2.42
C TYR A 42 8.55 -21.46 2.13
N THR A 43 8.36 -22.79 2.26
CA THR A 43 9.36 -23.77 1.89
C THR A 43 9.04 -24.31 0.50
N GLU A 44 10.02 -24.23 -0.40
CA GLU A 44 9.92 -24.81 -1.73
C GLU A 44 10.79 -26.06 -1.81
N VAL A 45 10.32 -27.06 -2.57
CA VAL A 45 11.10 -28.25 -2.87
C VAL A 45 11.47 -28.22 -4.35
N TYR A 46 12.77 -28.26 -4.62
CA TYR A 46 13.28 -28.28 -5.98
C TYR A 46 14.35 -29.33 -6.07
N ARG A 47 14.15 -30.34 -6.93
CA ARG A 47 15.07 -31.49 -7.12
C ARG A 47 15.39 -32.19 -5.80
N GLY A 48 14.40 -32.30 -4.90
CA GLY A 48 14.54 -32.97 -3.61
C GLY A 48 15.22 -32.17 -2.53
N ALA A 49 15.54 -30.89 -2.77
CA ALA A 49 16.08 -29.98 -1.75
C ALA A 49 15.03 -28.99 -1.35
N GLU A 50 14.97 -28.67 -0.05
CA GLU A 50 14.08 -27.64 0.49
C GLU A 50 14.77 -26.29 0.51
N TYR A 51 14.04 -25.25 0.10
CA TYR A 51 14.50 -23.87 0.14
C TYR A 51 13.51 -23.05 0.95
N ASN A 52 13.99 -22.36 1.98
CA ASN A 52 13.19 -21.42 2.72
C ASN A 52 13.25 -20.06 2.04
N VAL A 53 12.06 -19.50 1.79
CA VAL A 53 11.94 -18.14 1.27
C VAL A 53 11.51 -17.26 2.46
N ASP A 54 12.47 -16.54 3.05
CA ASP A 54 12.25 -15.73 4.25
C ASP A 54 11.55 -14.42 3.93
N LEU A 55 11.89 -13.83 2.79
CA LEU A 55 11.33 -12.56 2.37
C LEU A 55 10.54 -12.72 1.07
N LEU A 56 9.29 -12.34 1.12
CA LEU A 56 8.38 -12.41 -0.01
C LEU A 56 8.28 -11.06 -0.70
N PRO A 57 8.09 -11.04 -2.03
CA PRO A 57 7.82 -9.79 -2.73
C PRO A 57 6.50 -9.20 -2.27
N LYS A 58 6.50 -7.89 -2.04
CA LYS A 58 5.35 -7.07 -1.67
C LYS A 58 5.38 -5.79 -2.48
N ILE A 59 4.28 -5.06 -2.44
CA ILE A 59 4.20 -3.71 -3.01
C ILE A 59 3.89 -2.75 -1.87
N ARG A 60 4.60 -1.63 -1.86
CA ARG A 60 4.28 -0.48 -1.02
C ARG A 60 3.49 0.51 -1.85
N VAL A 61 2.32 0.89 -1.36
CA VAL A 61 1.49 1.94 -1.96
C VAL A 61 1.38 3.07 -0.95
N GLU A 62 1.64 4.30 -1.39
CA GLU A 62 1.53 5.47 -0.52
C GLU A 62 0.67 6.54 -1.16
N VAL A 63 -0.22 7.12 -0.36
CA VAL A 63 -1.16 8.16 -0.78
C VAL A 63 -1.19 9.25 0.27
N LEU A 64 -1.02 10.51 -0.16
CA LEU A 64 -1.32 11.66 0.69
C LEU A 64 -2.81 11.96 0.59
N ALA A 65 -3.46 12.18 1.71
CA ALA A 65 -4.89 12.39 1.79
C ALA A 65 -5.25 13.50 2.77
N THR A 66 -6.43 14.08 2.58
CA THR A 66 -7.02 14.93 3.61
C THR A 66 -7.48 14.06 4.78
N ASN A 67 -7.64 14.66 5.96
CA ASN A 67 -8.17 13.94 7.11
C ASN A 67 -9.56 13.36 6.83
N GLU A 68 -10.38 14.10 6.10
CA GLU A 68 -11.76 13.73 5.78
C GLU A 68 -11.84 12.52 4.85
N GLN A 69 -10.85 12.34 3.99
CA GLN A 69 -10.80 11.22 3.01
C GLN A 69 -10.11 9.98 3.54
N ALA A 70 -9.35 10.10 4.62
CA ALA A 70 -8.43 9.05 5.05
C ALA A 70 -9.12 7.72 5.33
N ASP A 71 -10.22 7.72 6.07
CA ASP A 71 -10.93 6.48 6.39
C ASP A 71 -11.53 5.81 5.16
N ASP A 72 -12.08 6.58 4.25
CA ASP A 72 -12.63 6.04 3.00
C ASP A 72 -11.53 5.41 2.14
N ILE A 73 -10.37 6.06 2.08
CA ILE A 73 -9.22 5.53 1.33
C ILE A 73 -8.72 4.22 1.96
N LEU A 74 -8.65 4.15 3.29
CA LEU A 74 -8.32 2.91 3.99
C LEU A 74 -9.29 1.79 3.58
N ASP A 75 -10.59 2.08 3.59
CA ASP A 75 -11.62 1.11 3.25
C ASP A 75 -11.49 0.63 1.80
N VAL A 76 -11.19 1.52 0.87
CA VAL A 76 -10.95 1.17 -0.54
C VAL A 76 -9.75 0.24 -0.67
N ILE A 77 -8.66 0.54 0.02
CA ILE A 77 -7.46 -0.31 -0.03
C ILE A 77 -7.74 -1.70 0.54
N ILE A 78 -8.43 -1.76 1.68
CA ILE A 78 -8.79 -3.04 2.31
C ILE A 78 -9.67 -3.87 1.38
N ALA A 79 -10.73 -3.28 0.84
CA ALA A 79 -11.65 -3.97 -0.05
C ALA A 79 -10.97 -4.48 -1.32
N SER A 80 -10.00 -3.72 -1.84
CA SER A 80 -9.28 -4.05 -3.07
C SER A 80 -8.19 -5.11 -2.87
N SER A 81 -7.69 -5.28 -1.64
CA SER A 81 -6.52 -6.11 -1.37
C SER A 81 -6.79 -7.35 -0.52
N ASN A 82 -7.94 -7.43 0.12
CA ASN A 82 -8.27 -8.50 1.05
C ASN A 82 -8.54 -9.83 0.33
N THR A 83 -7.85 -10.90 0.73
CA THR A 83 -8.14 -12.27 0.31
C THR A 83 -8.65 -13.12 1.47
N GLY A 84 -8.54 -12.63 2.70
CA GLY A 84 -8.86 -13.38 3.92
C GLY A 84 -7.76 -14.34 4.36
N ARG A 85 -6.60 -14.31 3.70
CA ARG A 85 -5.48 -15.21 4.00
C ARG A 85 -4.30 -14.45 4.59
N ALA A 86 -3.48 -15.15 5.36
CA ALA A 86 -2.23 -14.60 5.84
C ALA A 86 -1.37 -14.15 4.64
N GLY A 87 -0.72 -13.02 4.77
CA GLY A 87 0.06 -12.41 3.70
C GLY A 87 -0.65 -11.30 2.95
N ASP A 88 -1.89 -10.97 3.29
CA ASP A 88 -2.62 -9.85 2.68
C ASP A 88 -1.97 -8.50 2.97
N GLY A 89 -1.20 -8.42 4.04
CA GLY A 89 -0.49 -7.20 4.38
C GLY A 89 -1.22 -6.33 5.40
N LYS A 90 -0.80 -5.08 5.45
CA LYS A 90 -1.34 -4.09 6.39
C LYS A 90 -1.41 -2.73 5.72
N VAL A 91 -2.28 -1.91 6.22
CA VAL A 91 -2.36 -0.49 5.88
C VAL A 91 -2.38 0.32 7.17
N TRP A 92 -1.71 1.47 7.16
CA TRP A 92 -1.68 2.36 8.31
C TRP A 92 -1.65 3.80 7.85
N THR A 93 -1.90 4.70 8.79
CA THR A 93 -1.85 6.14 8.54
C THR A 93 -0.87 6.81 9.49
N MET A 94 -0.27 7.89 9.01
CA MET A 94 0.55 8.78 9.81
C MET A 94 0.12 10.22 9.56
N ASP A 95 0.20 11.04 10.59
CA ASP A 95 -0.03 12.47 10.44
C ASP A 95 1.09 13.11 9.65
N VAL A 96 0.71 13.96 8.70
CA VAL A 96 1.64 14.75 7.90
C VAL A 96 1.47 16.20 8.29
N SER A 97 2.54 16.81 8.82
CA SER A 97 2.49 18.19 9.27
C SER A 97 2.48 19.19 8.12
N GLU A 98 3.14 18.87 7.02
CA GLU A 98 3.21 19.74 5.87
C GLU A 98 3.45 18.97 4.58
N ALA A 99 2.82 19.43 3.49
CA ALA A 99 3.10 18.96 2.14
C ALA A 99 3.25 20.18 1.23
N VAL A 100 4.15 20.09 0.27
CA VAL A 100 4.40 21.17 -0.69
C VAL A 100 4.43 20.56 -2.08
N ARG A 101 3.65 21.11 -3.01
CA ARG A 101 3.71 20.68 -4.41
C ARG A 101 4.94 21.30 -5.06
N VAL A 102 5.81 20.46 -5.55
CA VAL A 102 7.10 20.91 -6.09
C VAL A 102 6.92 21.89 -7.26
N ARG A 103 5.99 21.57 -8.18
CA ARG A 103 5.80 22.40 -9.37
C ARG A 103 5.31 23.80 -9.08
N THR A 104 4.45 23.98 -8.09
CA THR A 104 3.74 25.24 -7.85
C THR A 104 4.16 25.93 -6.55
N GLY A 105 4.76 25.19 -5.62
CA GLY A 105 5.03 25.69 -4.26
C GLY A 105 3.80 25.79 -3.37
N GLU A 106 2.63 25.31 -3.82
CA GLU A 106 1.43 25.27 -3.00
C GLU A 106 1.64 24.37 -1.78
N ARG A 107 1.08 24.78 -0.65
CA ARG A 107 1.28 24.12 0.64
C ARG A 107 -0.03 23.59 1.22
N GLY A 108 0.11 22.59 2.08
CA GLY A 108 -1.02 22.02 2.82
C GLY A 108 -1.92 21.21 1.91
N VAL A 109 -3.23 21.26 2.18
CA VAL A 109 -4.23 20.48 1.41
C VAL A 109 -4.20 20.82 -0.07
N ALA A 110 -3.90 22.06 -0.43
CA ALA A 110 -3.76 22.46 -1.84
C ALA A 110 -2.61 21.75 -2.58
N ALA A 111 -1.67 21.17 -1.85
CA ALA A 111 -0.54 20.45 -2.43
C ALA A 111 -0.88 18.98 -2.81
N ILE A 112 -1.98 18.49 -2.30
CA ILE A 112 -2.41 17.10 -2.52
C ILE A 112 -3.05 16.91 -3.89
#